data_2c69a1b930f2b2bcd41bb618b8a4b43b
#
_entry.id   2c69a1b930f2b2bcd41bb618b8a4b43b
#
_cell.length_a   1.000
_cell.length_b   1.000
_cell.length_c   1.000
_cell.angle_alpha   90.00
_cell.angle_beta   90.00
_cell.angle_gamma   90.00
#
_symmetry.space_group_name_H-M   'P 1'
#
loop_
_entity.id
_entity.type
_entity.pdbx_description
1 polymer ?
#
loop_
_entity_poly.entity_id
_entity_poly.type
_entity_poly.pdbx_seq_one_letter_code
_entity_poly.pdbx_strand_id
1 'polypeptide(L)'
;MPIAELQVYSVERADVTGGVCVVRCIGGVARAGQVYAVGDLRLGLRRIERYGRTVGFFDAGHVARVHLTGAVVALLSRGQVLTYVPPDGHSLDELEAWLATDPPLLDEPHPETLRGIAVARMRDRALPDAARMRWGRVALAAILRAGGPDDLTRGAETAAVRGYLIREFGPGRGGDPAALCRDVLALIDLTPARAAAEARDWRDLPRERILHLRRIKNLVPWATLVRDHLAADDPLAEVVDAWTAVRGLLP
;
A
#
# COMPACT_ATOMS: atom_id res chain seq x y z
N MET A 1 10.65 12.15 13.95
CA MET A 1 11.44 12.62 12.78
C MET A 1 11.03 14.04 12.47
N PRO A 2 11.93 14.93 12.04
CA PRO A 2 11.55 16.28 11.65
C PRO A 2 10.58 16.22 10.44
N ILE A 3 9.55 17.05 10.48
CA ILE A 3 8.56 17.18 9.40
C ILE A 3 9.27 17.72 8.15
N ALA A 4 8.93 17.21 6.99
CA ALA A 4 9.49 17.71 5.73
C ALA A 4 8.89 19.07 5.39
N GLU A 5 9.75 20.03 5.05
CA GLU A 5 9.37 21.38 4.65
C GLU A 5 10.08 21.76 3.37
N LEU A 6 9.33 22.31 2.42
CA LEU A 6 9.83 22.75 1.13
C LEU A 6 9.65 24.25 0.95
N GLN A 7 10.70 24.98 0.70
CA GLN A 7 10.62 26.39 0.33
C GLN A 7 10.62 26.55 -1.18
N VAL A 8 9.65 27.25 -1.71
CA VAL A 8 9.49 27.51 -3.15
C VAL A 8 10.53 28.54 -3.59
N TYR A 9 11.34 28.20 -4.59
CA TYR A 9 12.27 29.12 -5.25
C TYR A 9 11.66 29.75 -6.49
N SER A 10 11.00 28.92 -7.32
CA SER A 10 10.29 29.39 -8.50
C SER A 10 9.19 28.43 -8.90
N VAL A 11 8.15 28.94 -9.53
CA VAL A 11 7.15 28.16 -10.27
C VAL A 11 7.52 28.26 -11.74
N GLU A 12 7.88 27.14 -12.37
CA GLU A 12 8.27 27.10 -13.78
C GLU A 12 7.07 27.00 -14.70
N ARG A 13 6.09 26.22 -14.29
CA ARG A 13 4.83 26.02 -15.00
C ARG A 13 3.74 25.68 -13.99
N ALA A 14 2.54 26.21 -14.20
CA ALA A 14 1.37 25.84 -13.44
C ALA A 14 0.11 25.91 -14.29
N ASP A 15 -0.84 25.02 -14.03
CA ASP A 15 -2.18 24.97 -14.60
C ASP A 15 -3.20 24.53 -13.53
N VAL A 16 -4.44 24.30 -13.93
CA VAL A 16 -5.52 23.91 -13.02
C VAL A 16 -5.34 22.52 -12.39
N THR A 17 -4.44 21.70 -12.91
CA THR A 17 -4.17 20.34 -12.43
C THR A 17 -2.93 20.26 -11.55
N GLY A 18 -2.04 21.26 -11.62
CA GLY A 18 -0.79 21.28 -10.87
C GLY A 18 0.29 22.10 -11.55
N GLY A 19 1.56 21.71 -11.37
CA GLY A 19 2.67 22.42 -11.98
C GLY A 19 4.03 21.86 -11.63
N VAL A 20 5.05 22.59 -12.08
CA VAL A 20 6.46 22.29 -11.86
C VAL A 20 7.10 23.45 -11.12
N CYS A 21 7.72 23.14 -10.00
CA CYS A 21 8.40 24.11 -9.14
C CYS A 21 9.85 23.71 -8.89
N VAL A 22 10.69 24.71 -8.68
CA VAL A 22 12.01 24.51 -8.05
C VAL A 22 11.84 24.82 -6.56
N VAL A 23 12.19 23.85 -5.71
CA VAL A 23 12.06 23.96 -4.26
C VAL A 23 13.34 23.57 -3.56
N ARG A 24 13.55 24.11 -2.37
CA ARG A 24 14.60 23.66 -1.44
C ARG A 24 13.94 22.94 -0.27
N CYS A 25 14.43 21.76 0.07
CA CYS A 25 14.06 21.11 1.33
C CYS A 25 14.77 21.85 2.48
N ILE A 26 14.01 22.44 3.39
CA ILE A 26 14.51 23.19 4.54
C ILE A 26 14.38 22.42 5.85
N GLY A 27 13.59 21.35 5.86
CA GLY A 27 13.42 20.45 7.01
C GLY A 27 13.09 19.03 6.55
N GLY A 28 13.47 18.02 7.35
CA GLY A 28 13.12 16.63 7.14
C GLY A 28 13.60 16.02 5.82
N VAL A 29 12.81 15.07 5.31
CA VAL A 29 13.03 14.36 4.04
C VAL A 29 11.77 14.40 3.20
N ALA A 30 11.85 15.03 2.03
CA ALA A 30 10.78 15.08 1.06
C ALA A 30 10.78 13.83 0.19
N ARG A 31 9.63 13.19 0.03
CA ARG A 31 9.44 11.97 -0.77
C ARG A 31 8.33 12.16 -1.79
N ALA A 32 8.50 11.57 -2.97
CA ALA A 32 7.39 11.45 -3.91
C ALA A 32 6.21 10.73 -3.24
N GLY A 33 5.00 11.21 -3.50
CA GLY A 33 3.78 10.68 -2.87
C GLY A 33 3.36 11.36 -1.57
N GLN A 34 4.14 12.31 -1.06
CA GLN A 34 3.75 13.12 0.10
C GLN A 34 2.77 14.23 -0.29
N VAL A 35 1.86 14.56 0.64
CA VAL A 35 0.98 15.72 0.56
C VAL A 35 1.57 16.86 1.38
N TYR A 36 1.52 18.06 0.85
CA TYR A 36 1.99 19.28 1.51
C TYR A 36 0.84 20.26 1.67
N ALA A 37 0.92 21.09 2.70
CA ALA A 37 0.00 22.19 2.95
C ALA A 37 0.67 23.53 2.72
N VAL A 38 -0.11 24.48 2.25
CA VAL A 38 0.18 25.91 2.28
C VAL A 38 -1.09 26.64 2.76
N GLY A 39 -1.09 27.11 4.00
CA GLY A 39 -2.33 27.48 4.68
C GLY A 39 -3.31 26.29 4.73
N ASP A 40 -4.55 26.55 4.33
CA ASP A 40 -5.61 25.51 4.29
C ASP A 40 -5.62 24.67 3.00
N LEU A 41 -4.75 25.01 2.06
CA LEU A 41 -4.69 24.36 0.75
C LEU A 41 -3.74 23.17 0.76
N ARG A 42 -4.05 22.13 -0.03
CA ARG A 42 -3.28 20.89 -0.16
C ARG A 42 -2.72 20.74 -1.57
N LEU A 43 -1.56 20.08 -1.68
CA LEU A 43 -0.93 19.73 -2.94
C LEU A 43 -0.12 18.44 -2.80
N GLY A 44 -0.10 17.64 -3.83
CA GLY A 44 0.61 16.36 -3.86
C GLY A 44 1.97 16.49 -4.54
N LEU A 45 3.03 15.97 -3.92
CA LEU A 45 4.36 15.84 -4.53
C LEU A 45 4.43 14.55 -5.33
N ARG A 46 4.28 14.61 -6.66
CA ARG A 46 4.19 13.41 -7.51
C ARG A 46 5.53 12.91 -8.02
N ARG A 47 6.43 13.82 -8.35
CA ARG A 47 7.73 13.48 -8.93
C ARG A 47 8.79 14.46 -8.47
N ILE A 48 9.99 13.94 -8.26
CA ILE A 48 11.17 14.70 -7.87
C ILE A 48 12.23 14.49 -8.95
N GLU A 49 12.83 15.56 -9.43
CA GLU A 49 13.93 15.54 -10.40
C GLU A 49 15.14 16.22 -9.82
N ARG A 50 16.29 15.53 -9.87
CA ARG A 50 17.62 16.10 -9.52
C ARG A 50 18.63 15.71 -10.58
N TYR A 51 19.38 16.68 -11.04
CA TYR A 51 20.43 16.48 -12.07
C TYR A 51 19.90 15.71 -13.30
N GLY A 52 18.69 16.06 -13.75
CA GLY A 52 18.06 15.41 -14.92
C GLY A 52 17.56 13.98 -14.70
N ARG A 53 17.55 13.48 -13.45
CA ARG A 53 17.07 12.12 -13.11
C ARG A 53 15.91 12.20 -12.14
N THR A 54 14.96 11.28 -12.30
CA THR A 54 13.89 11.07 -11.32
C THR A 54 14.47 10.36 -10.10
N VAL A 55 14.16 10.89 -8.90
CA VAL A 55 14.56 10.32 -7.61
C VAL A 55 13.33 10.16 -6.71
N GLY A 56 13.38 9.21 -5.77
CA GLY A 56 12.27 8.96 -4.85
C GLY A 56 12.19 9.95 -3.68
N PHE A 57 13.31 10.60 -3.34
CA PHE A 57 13.39 11.53 -2.22
C PHE A 57 14.54 12.52 -2.34
N PHE A 58 14.50 13.57 -1.51
CA PHE A 58 15.63 14.45 -1.22
C PHE A 58 15.49 15.04 0.19
N ASP A 59 16.58 15.40 0.80
CA ASP A 59 16.71 15.80 2.20
C ASP A 59 17.00 17.29 2.37
N ALA A 60 16.96 17.74 3.62
CA ALA A 60 17.22 19.13 3.99
C ALA A 60 18.56 19.65 3.45
N GLY A 61 18.57 20.91 3.03
CA GLY A 61 19.70 21.58 2.43
C GLY A 61 19.77 21.45 0.88
N HIS A 62 19.06 20.51 0.29
CA HIS A 62 19.08 20.27 -1.15
C HIS A 62 17.96 20.96 -1.91
N VAL A 63 18.23 21.23 -3.19
CA VAL A 63 17.28 21.79 -4.16
C VAL A 63 16.88 20.70 -5.15
N ALA A 64 15.61 20.69 -5.52
CA ALA A 64 15.07 19.78 -6.51
C ALA A 64 14.00 20.49 -7.36
N ARG A 65 13.82 19.99 -8.56
CA ARG A 65 12.68 20.29 -9.42
C ARG A 65 11.58 19.28 -9.07
N VAL A 66 10.40 19.77 -8.73
CA VAL A 66 9.31 18.93 -8.26
C VAL A 66 8.06 19.14 -9.10
N HIS A 67 7.33 18.04 -9.33
CA HIS A 67 6.01 18.06 -9.96
C HIS A 67 4.96 17.97 -8.85
N LEU A 68 4.17 19.02 -8.73
CA LEU A 68 3.11 19.16 -7.73
C LEU A 68 1.75 19.05 -8.40
N THR A 69 0.78 18.48 -7.71
CA THR A 69 -0.62 18.41 -8.14
C THR A 69 -1.47 19.35 -7.28
N GLY A 70 -2.59 19.80 -7.83
CA GLY A 70 -3.52 20.72 -7.18
C GLY A 70 -3.50 22.11 -7.81
N ALA A 71 -4.67 22.70 -7.98
CA ALA A 71 -4.84 24.03 -8.61
C ALA A 71 -4.09 25.14 -7.85
N VAL A 72 -3.80 24.94 -6.56
CA VAL A 72 -3.07 25.88 -5.71
C VAL A 72 -1.63 26.13 -6.18
N VAL A 73 -1.04 25.24 -7.00
CA VAL A 73 0.35 25.43 -7.51
C VAL A 73 0.46 26.74 -8.29
N ALA A 74 -0.59 27.16 -8.99
CA ALA A 74 -0.62 28.45 -9.71
C ALA A 74 -0.58 29.67 -8.78
N LEU A 75 -0.89 29.49 -7.51
CA LEU A 75 -0.90 30.55 -6.49
C LEU A 75 0.38 30.60 -5.66
N LEU A 76 1.29 29.65 -5.86
CA LEU A 76 2.56 29.59 -5.13
C LEU A 76 3.47 30.74 -5.53
N SER A 77 4.12 31.31 -4.54
CA SER A 77 5.10 32.38 -4.70
C SER A 77 6.46 32.02 -4.11
N ARG A 78 7.50 32.71 -4.60
CA ARG A 78 8.86 32.54 -4.09
C ARG A 78 8.93 32.82 -2.59
N GLY A 79 9.64 31.95 -1.88
CA GLY A 79 9.83 32.05 -0.42
C GLY A 79 8.74 31.35 0.40
N GLN A 80 7.63 30.99 -0.21
CA GLN A 80 6.55 30.29 0.47
C GLN A 80 7.01 28.90 0.92
N VAL A 81 6.57 28.50 2.11
CA VAL A 81 6.91 27.19 2.70
C VAL A 81 5.72 26.26 2.59
N LEU A 82 5.98 25.09 2.04
CA LEU A 82 5.06 23.97 1.96
C LEU A 82 5.44 23.00 3.08
N THR A 83 4.50 22.70 3.98
CA THR A 83 4.73 21.80 5.11
C THR A 83 4.09 20.45 4.84
N TYR A 84 4.85 19.39 5.00
CA TYR A 84 4.32 18.02 4.85
C TYR A 84 3.17 17.76 5.82
N VAL A 85 2.07 17.26 5.29
CA VAL A 85 0.93 16.80 6.06
C VAL A 85 1.02 15.29 6.18
N PRO A 86 1.38 14.77 7.36
CA PRO A 86 1.40 13.33 7.56
C PRO A 86 -0.02 12.77 7.34
N PRO A 87 -0.16 11.57 6.75
CA PRO A 87 -1.48 10.95 6.58
C PRO A 87 -2.24 10.71 7.89
N ASP A 88 -1.52 10.61 9.02
CA ASP A 88 -2.13 10.58 10.36
C ASP A 88 -2.64 11.95 10.83
N GLY A 89 -2.35 13.02 10.12
CA GLY A 89 -2.98 14.35 10.26
C GLY A 89 -4.36 14.44 9.60
N HIS A 90 -4.79 13.43 8.83
CA HIS A 90 -6.13 13.35 8.26
C HIS A 90 -7.04 12.49 9.14
N SER A 91 -8.30 12.89 9.26
CA SER A 91 -9.29 12.06 9.93
C SER A 91 -9.58 10.79 9.11
N LEU A 92 -9.99 9.71 9.78
CA LEU A 92 -10.43 8.50 9.08
C LEU A 92 -11.57 8.78 8.10
N ASP A 93 -12.47 9.72 8.44
CA ASP A 93 -13.61 10.08 7.59
C ASP A 93 -13.15 10.74 6.29
N GLU A 94 -12.13 11.62 6.34
CA GLU A 94 -11.51 12.21 5.15
C GLU A 94 -10.85 11.15 4.28
N LEU A 95 -10.08 10.24 4.87
CA LEU A 95 -9.39 9.18 4.13
C LEU A 95 -10.38 8.21 3.47
N GLU A 96 -11.44 7.82 4.18
CA GLU A 96 -12.49 6.97 3.62
C GLU A 96 -13.27 7.69 2.50
N ALA A 97 -13.55 8.98 2.65
CA ALA A 97 -14.19 9.78 1.61
C ALA A 97 -13.33 9.88 0.34
N TRP A 98 -12.03 10.11 0.48
CA TRP A 98 -11.10 10.12 -0.66
C TRP A 98 -11.04 8.77 -1.37
N LEU A 99 -10.96 7.69 -0.60
CA LEU A 99 -10.91 6.35 -1.17
C LEU A 99 -12.22 5.93 -1.85
N ALA A 100 -13.34 6.53 -1.49
CA ALA A 100 -14.63 6.31 -2.15
C ALA A 100 -14.79 7.10 -3.45
N THR A 101 -13.91 8.09 -3.71
CA THR A 101 -13.99 8.94 -4.91
C THR A 101 -13.36 8.25 -6.12
N ASP A 102 -14.07 8.25 -7.24
CA ASP A 102 -13.58 7.78 -8.53
C ASP A 102 -13.93 8.83 -9.63
N PRO A 103 -12.94 9.43 -10.31
CA PRO A 103 -11.49 9.27 -10.19
C PRO A 103 -10.91 9.83 -8.87
N PRO A 104 -9.68 9.41 -8.50
CA PRO A 104 -9.02 9.90 -7.29
C PRO A 104 -8.81 11.41 -7.34
N LEU A 105 -8.93 12.06 -6.18
CA LEU A 105 -8.68 13.49 -6.04
C LEU A 105 -7.20 13.80 -6.24
N LEU A 106 -6.89 14.97 -6.79
CA LEU A 106 -5.51 15.38 -7.12
C LEU A 106 -4.62 15.57 -5.88
N ASP A 107 -5.22 15.87 -4.75
CA ASP A 107 -4.58 16.17 -3.47
C ASP A 107 -4.62 15.03 -2.45
N GLU A 108 -5.10 13.84 -2.86
CA GLU A 108 -5.11 12.68 -1.96
C GLU A 108 -3.71 12.17 -1.66
N PRO A 109 -3.47 11.57 -0.48
CA PRO A 109 -2.21 10.92 -0.16
C PRO A 109 -1.87 9.82 -1.15
N HIS A 110 -0.58 9.69 -1.48
CA HIS A 110 -0.16 8.63 -2.39
C HIS A 110 -0.53 7.25 -1.79
N PRO A 111 -1.19 6.36 -2.57
CA PRO A 111 -1.73 5.11 -2.04
C PRO A 111 -0.70 4.23 -1.31
N GLU A 112 0.56 4.17 -1.77
CA GLU A 112 1.60 3.39 -1.07
C GLU A 112 1.94 3.95 0.32
N THR A 113 2.02 5.29 0.44
CA THR A 113 2.26 5.94 1.73
C THR A 113 1.09 5.69 2.68
N LEU A 114 -0.13 5.88 2.17
CA LEU A 114 -1.35 5.63 2.92
C LEU A 114 -1.48 4.17 3.36
N ARG A 115 -1.14 3.21 2.48
CA ARG A 115 -1.10 1.79 2.80
C ARG A 115 -0.21 1.49 4.01
N GLY A 116 1.03 1.99 3.99
CA GLY A 116 1.99 1.77 5.08
C GLY A 116 1.47 2.24 6.42
N ILE A 117 0.90 3.44 6.47
CA ILE A 117 0.34 4.02 7.68
C ILE A 117 -0.93 3.29 8.11
N ALA A 118 -1.83 3.00 7.18
CA ALA A 118 -3.07 2.30 7.49
C ALA A 118 -2.81 0.91 8.08
N VAL A 119 -1.84 0.16 7.55
CA VAL A 119 -1.42 -1.13 8.11
C VAL A 119 -0.82 -0.96 9.52
N ALA A 120 0.00 0.06 9.75
CA ALA A 120 0.56 0.33 11.08
C ALA A 120 -0.54 0.67 12.09
N ARG A 121 -1.47 1.56 11.74
CA ARG A 121 -2.61 1.95 12.59
C ARG A 121 -3.59 0.80 12.85
N MET A 122 -3.86 -0.03 11.86
CA MET A 122 -4.67 -1.24 12.03
C MET A 122 -4.10 -2.18 13.10
N ARG A 123 -2.77 -2.25 13.21
CA ARG A 123 -2.06 -3.09 14.19
C ARG A 123 -1.83 -2.43 15.54
N ASP A 124 -2.06 -1.14 15.66
CA ASP A 124 -1.85 -0.36 16.88
C ASP A 124 -2.93 -0.70 17.93
N ARG A 125 -2.57 -1.50 18.91
CA ARG A 125 -3.46 -1.93 19.99
C ARG A 125 -3.86 -0.80 20.96
N ALA A 126 -3.23 0.37 20.87
CA ALA A 126 -3.65 1.54 21.64
C ALA A 126 -4.93 2.17 21.06
N LEU A 127 -5.26 1.87 19.78
CA LEU A 127 -6.49 2.35 19.15
C LEU A 127 -7.68 1.43 19.48
N PRO A 128 -8.90 2.01 19.59
CA PRO A 128 -10.12 1.22 19.70
C PRO A 128 -10.31 0.27 18.51
N ASP A 129 -10.88 -0.91 18.73
CA ASP A 129 -11.13 -1.91 17.69
C ASP A 129 -11.89 -1.37 16.47
N ALA A 130 -12.90 -0.52 16.71
CA ALA A 130 -13.65 0.12 15.63
C ALA A 130 -12.75 0.97 14.72
N ALA A 131 -11.83 1.73 15.30
CA ALA A 131 -10.86 2.53 14.54
C ALA A 131 -9.86 1.62 13.81
N ARG A 132 -9.36 0.56 14.46
CA ARG A 132 -8.45 -0.41 13.86
C ARG A 132 -9.08 -1.10 12.64
N MET A 133 -10.35 -1.49 12.72
CA MET A 133 -11.08 -2.06 11.58
C MET A 133 -11.25 -1.06 10.43
N ARG A 134 -11.54 0.22 10.74
CA ARG A 134 -11.61 1.27 9.72
C ARG A 134 -10.26 1.46 9.03
N TRP A 135 -9.16 1.50 9.78
CA TRP A 135 -7.80 1.53 9.22
C TRP A 135 -7.51 0.32 8.33
N GLY A 136 -8.03 -0.87 8.67
CA GLY A 136 -7.95 -2.04 7.80
C GLY A 136 -8.65 -1.84 6.45
N ARG A 137 -9.84 -1.20 6.44
CA ARG A 137 -10.54 -0.85 5.18
C ARG A 137 -9.76 0.17 4.36
N VAL A 138 -9.19 1.18 5.01
CA VAL A 138 -8.30 2.17 4.36
C VAL A 138 -7.09 1.46 3.75
N ALA A 139 -6.47 0.51 4.46
CA ALA A 139 -5.34 -0.26 3.94
C ALA A 139 -5.72 -1.07 2.68
N LEU A 140 -6.86 -1.76 2.70
CA LEU A 140 -7.36 -2.52 1.54
C LEU A 140 -7.61 -1.62 0.33
N ALA A 141 -8.29 -0.50 0.52
CA ALA A 141 -8.57 0.45 -0.55
C ALA A 141 -7.28 1.07 -1.11
N ALA A 142 -6.31 1.40 -0.24
CA ALA A 142 -5.01 1.90 -0.66
C ALA A 142 -4.20 0.88 -1.46
N ILE A 143 -4.23 -0.43 -1.09
CA ILE A 143 -3.60 -1.50 -1.85
C ILE A 143 -4.20 -1.59 -3.26
N LEU A 144 -5.52 -1.54 -3.38
CA LEU A 144 -6.21 -1.61 -4.68
C LEU A 144 -5.86 -0.41 -5.57
N ARG A 145 -5.78 0.79 -4.99
CA ARG A 145 -5.43 2.02 -5.73
C ARG A 145 -3.96 2.15 -6.10
N ALA A 146 -3.07 1.67 -5.24
CA ALA A 146 -1.63 1.72 -5.52
C ALA A 146 -1.28 1.01 -6.83
N GLY A 147 -2.11 0.04 -7.25
CA GLY A 147 -1.71 -0.91 -8.25
C GLY A 147 -0.51 -1.72 -7.74
N GLY A 148 -0.16 -2.77 -8.38
CA GLY A 148 1.03 -3.54 -8.00
C GLY A 148 1.80 -3.93 -9.25
N PRO A 149 3.07 -4.35 -9.11
CA PRO A 149 3.83 -4.85 -10.23
C PRO A 149 3.20 -6.11 -10.84
N ASP A 150 2.45 -6.85 -10.05
CA ASP A 150 1.67 -8.01 -10.49
C ASP A 150 0.47 -8.28 -9.55
N ASP A 151 -0.52 -9.04 -10.05
CA ASP A 151 -1.71 -9.40 -9.30
C ASP A 151 -1.41 -10.29 -8.08
N LEU A 152 -0.35 -11.10 -8.12
CA LEU A 152 0.06 -11.94 -7.00
C LEU A 152 0.55 -11.13 -5.81
N THR A 153 1.36 -10.09 -6.03
CA THR A 153 1.85 -9.22 -4.94
C THR A 153 0.69 -8.48 -4.30
N ARG A 154 -0.18 -7.88 -5.10
CA ARG A 154 -1.37 -7.18 -4.62
C ARG A 154 -2.33 -8.12 -3.89
N GLY A 155 -2.55 -9.31 -4.43
CA GLY A 155 -3.36 -10.36 -3.81
C GLY A 155 -2.81 -10.81 -2.46
N ALA A 156 -1.49 -11.01 -2.34
CA ALA A 156 -0.84 -11.37 -1.08
C ALA A 156 -0.97 -10.27 -0.02
N GLU A 157 -0.81 -9.00 -0.39
CA GLU A 157 -0.98 -7.87 0.52
C GLU A 157 -2.44 -7.74 0.99
N THR A 158 -3.39 -7.88 0.07
CA THR A 158 -4.82 -7.89 0.38
C THR A 158 -5.16 -9.05 1.34
N ALA A 159 -4.65 -10.25 1.07
CA ALA A 159 -4.84 -11.42 1.91
C ALA A 159 -4.23 -11.22 3.31
N ALA A 160 -3.07 -10.57 3.40
CA ALA A 160 -2.43 -10.27 4.68
C ALA A 160 -3.28 -9.34 5.56
N VAL A 161 -3.88 -8.30 4.99
CA VAL A 161 -4.75 -7.37 5.72
C VAL A 161 -6.05 -8.08 6.12
N ARG A 162 -6.71 -8.76 5.20
CA ARG A 162 -7.98 -9.49 5.48
C ARG A 162 -7.77 -10.59 6.50
N GLY A 163 -6.71 -11.38 6.37
CA GLY A 163 -6.36 -12.44 7.32
C GLY A 163 -6.10 -11.89 8.72
N TYR A 164 -5.40 -10.75 8.82
CA TYR A 164 -5.21 -10.06 10.10
C TYR A 164 -6.55 -9.64 10.71
N LEU A 165 -7.45 -9.02 9.94
CA LEU A 165 -8.76 -8.57 10.42
C LEU A 165 -9.60 -9.74 10.92
N ILE A 166 -9.66 -10.86 10.19
CA ILE A 166 -10.40 -12.05 10.59
C ILE A 166 -9.83 -12.64 11.87
N ARG A 167 -8.51 -12.76 11.98
CA ARG A 167 -7.84 -13.31 13.17
C ARG A 167 -8.04 -12.44 14.40
N GLU A 168 -7.96 -11.12 14.27
CA GLU A 168 -8.02 -10.19 15.40
C GLU A 168 -9.46 -9.92 15.86
N PHE A 169 -10.41 -9.83 14.92
CA PHE A 169 -11.79 -9.40 15.20
C PHE A 169 -12.84 -10.51 15.00
N GLY A 170 -12.40 -11.68 14.54
CA GLY A 170 -13.26 -12.85 14.29
C GLY A 170 -13.99 -12.81 12.95
N PRO A 171 -14.55 -13.96 12.54
CA PRO A 171 -15.42 -14.05 11.36
C PRO A 171 -16.63 -13.12 11.47
N GLY A 172 -17.10 -12.61 10.36
CA GLY A 172 -18.18 -11.63 10.27
C GLY A 172 -17.71 -10.20 10.49
N ARG A 173 -17.18 -9.86 11.66
CA ARG A 173 -16.62 -8.50 11.91
C ARG A 173 -15.34 -8.24 11.13
N GLY A 174 -14.41 -9.19 11.12
CA GLY A 174 -13.13 -9.09 10.41
C GLY A 174 -13.20 -9.48 8.93
N GLY A 175 -14.28 -10.12 8.51
CA GLY A 175 -14.50 -10.57 7.14
C GLY A 175 -15.02 -12.02 7.05
N ASP A 176 -15.15 -12.51 5.80
CA ASP A 176 -15.53 -13.88 5.50
C ASP A 176 -14.29 -14.76 5.26
N PRO A 177 -14.02 -15.77 6.11
CA PRO A 177 -12.92 -16.69 5.96
C PRO A 177 -12.95 -17.49 4.66
N ALA A 178 -14.13 -17.97 4.24
CA ALA A 178 -14.26 -18.74 3.02
C ALA A 178 -14.00 -17.91 1.77
N ALA A 179 -14.45 -16.64 1.76
CA ALA A 179 -14.12 -15.71 0.70
C ALA A 179 -12.61 -15.43 0.62
N LEU A 180 -11.94 -15.20 1.77
CA LEU A 180 -10.48 -15.02 1.79
C LEU A 180 -9.77 -16.26 1.24
N CYS A 181 -10.19 -17.45 1.64
CA CYS A 181 -9.62 -18.72 1.17
C CYS A 181 -9.75 -18.84 -0.37
N ARG A 182 -10.95 -18.63 -0.91
CA ARG A 182 -11.20 -18.69 -2.36
C ARG A 182 -10.32 -17.71 -3.11
N ASP A 183 -10.23 -16.46 -2.65
CA ASP A 183 -9.46 -15.42 -3.31
C ASP A 183 -7.96 -15.73 -3.30
N VAL A 184 -7.42 -16.24 -2.18
CA VAL A 184 -6.01 -16.67 -2.10
C VAL A 184 -5.74 -17.85 -3.03
N LEU A 185 -6.61 -18.86 -3.04
CA LEU A 185 -6.45 -20.05 -3.87
C LEU A 185 -6.58 -19.72 -5.36
N ALA A 186 -7.43 -18.74 -5.72
CA ALA A 186 -7.55 -18.27 -7.11
C ALA A 186 -6.28 -17.59 -7.64
N LEU A 187 -5.41 -17.09 -6.78
CA LEU A 187 -4.11 -16.53 -7.15
C LEU A 187 -3.05 -17.61 -7.42
N ILE A 188 -3.31 -18.85 -7.01
CA ILE A 188 -2.39 -19.96 -7.15
C ILE A 188 -2.75 -20.76 -8.40
N ASP A 189 -1.92 -20.68 -9.42
CA ASP A 189 -2.10 -21.35 -10.72
C ASP A 189 -1.62 -22.81 -10.76
N LEU A 190 -1.23 -23.36 -9.61
CA LEU A 190 -0.77 -24.74 -9.45
C LEU A 190 -1.70 -25.54 -8.55
N THR A 191 -1.74 -26.85 -8.76
CA THR A 191 -2.29 -27.77 -7.77
C THR A 191 -1.23 -28.13 -6.71
N PRO A 192 -1.63 -28.50 -5.47
CA PRO A 192 -0.69 -28.93 -4.45
C PRO A 192 0.24 -30.06 -4.92
N ALA A 193 -0.30 -31.06 -5.63
CA ALA A 193 0.47 -32.17 -6.14
C ALA A 193 1.56 -31.76 -7.15
N ARG A 194 1.22 -30.83 -8.05
CA ARG A 194 2.17 -30.30 -9.04
C ARG A 194 3.23 -29.43 -8.36
N ALA A 195 2.86 -28.59 -7.42
CA ALA A 195 3.78 -27.78 -6.65
C ALA A 195 4.76 -28.66 -5.85
N ALA A 196 4.28 -29.75 -5.23
CA ALA A 196 5.12 -30.72 -4.55
C ALA A 196 6.09 -31.43 -5.49
N ALA A 197 5.65 -31.81 -6.69
CA ALA A 197 6.51 -32.45 -7.69
C ALA A 197 7.64 -31.51 -8.13
N GLU A 198 7.32 -30.27 -8.47
CA GLU A 198 8.32 -29.27 -8.87
C GLU A 198 9.28 -28.92 -7.70
N ALA A 199 8.77 -28.90 -6.46
CA ALA A 199 9.57 -28.58 -5.29
C ALA A 199 10.62 -29.64 -4.94
N ARG A 200 10.50 -30.88 -5.39
CA ARG A 200 11.50 -31.95 -5.13
C ARG A 200 12.86 -31.61 -5.73
N ASP A 201 12.83 -31.08 -6.95
CA ASP A 201 14.03 -30.80 -7.73
C ASP A 201 14.18 -29.27 -7.96
N TRP A 202 13.76 -28.47 -6.99
CA TRP A 202 13.70 -27.01 -7.12
C TRP A 202 15.04 -26.35 -7.46
N ARG A 203 16.17 -27.01 -7.12
CA ARG A 203 17.52 -26.49 -7.40
C ARG A 203 17.85 -26.50 -8.90
N ASP A 204 17.18 -27.37 -9.66
CA ASP A 204 17.36 -27.49 -11.10
C ASP A 204 16.36 -26.64 -11.90
N LEU A 205 15.44 -25.97 -11.21
CA LEU A 205 14.45 -25.11 -11.85
C LEU A 205 15.04 -23.76 -12.28
N PRO A 206 14.53 -23.16 -13.36
CA PRO A 206 14.81 -21.78 -13.71
C PRO A 206 14.47 -20.83 -12.56
N ARG A 207 15.27 -19.75 -12.42
CA ARG A 207 15.11 -18.76 -11.34
C ARG A 207 13.67 -18.22 -11.23
N GLU A 208 13.03 -17.96 -12.36
CA GLU A 208 11.64 -17.47 -12.39
C GLU A 208 10.68 -18.46 -11.76
N ARG A 209 10.86 -19.77 -12.00
CA ARG A 209 10.03 -20.82 -11.42
C ARG A 209 10.25 -20.95 -9.92
N ILE A 210 11.49 -20.83 -9.46
CA ILE A 210 11.81 -20.80 -8.02
C ILE A 210 11.12 -19.60 -7.35
N LEU A 211 11.18 -18.41 -7.95
CA LEU A 211 10.51 -17.22 -7.43
C LEU A 211 8.99 -17.41 -7.39
N HIS A 212 8.41 -18.05 -8.40
CA HIS A 212 6.99 -18.37 -8.43
C HIS A 212 6.58 -19.31 -7.28
N LEU A 213 7.30 -20.40 -7.07
CA LEU A 213 7.07 -21.32 -5.93
C LEU A 213 7.20 -20.61 -4.57
N ARG A 214 8.15 -19.69 -4.43
CA ARG A 214 8.28 -18.85 -3.22
C ARG A 214 7.09 -17.93 -3.00
N ARG A 215 6.54 -17.36 -4.07
CA ARG A 215 5.31 -16.54 -3.98
C ARG A 215 4.14 -17.38 -3.51
N ILE A 216 3.95 -18.58 -4.06
CA ILE A 216 2.94 -19.52 -3.61
C ILE A 216 3.14 -19.88 -2.12
N LYS A 217 4.38 -20.19 -1.72
CA LYS A 217 4.72 -20.45 -0.31
C LYS A 217 4.28 -19.32 0.63
N ASN A 218 4.37 -18.07 0.17
CA ASN A 218 3.99 -16.90 0.95
C ASN A 218 2.47 -16.64 0.95
N LEU A 219 1.74 -17.15 -0.06
CA LEU A 219 0.27 -17.05 -0.12
C LEU A 219 -0.43 -18.10 0.76
N VAL A 220 0.05 -19.33 0.76
CA VAL A 220 -0.55 -20.46 1.50
C VAL A 220 -0.87 -20.14 2.97
N PRO A 221 0.00 -19.44 3.75
CA PRO A 221 -0.31 -19.09 5.13
C PRO A 221 -1.59 -18.30 5.33
N TRP A 222 -2.00 -17.50 4.36
CA TRP A 222 -3.22 -16.70 4.46
C TRP A 222 -4.49 -17.53 4.27
N ALA A 223 -4.44 -18.60 3.44
CA ALA A 223 -5.52 -19.57 3.35
C ALA A 223 -5.57 -20.44 4.61
N THR A 224 -4.41 -20.90 5.11
CA THR A 224 -4.34 -21.75 6.31
C THR A 224 -4.72 -21.01 7.60
N LEU A 225 -4.47 -19.70 7.66
CA LEU A 225 -4.80 -18.86 8.81
C LEU A 225 -6.29 -18.93 9.21
N VAL A 226 -7.16 -19.10 8.22
CA VAL A 226 -8.60 -19.10 8.41
C VAL A 226 -9.21 -20.51 8.36
N ARG A 227 -8.37 -21.55 8.28
CA ARG A 227 -8.78 -22.96 8.18
C ARG A 227 -9.75 -23.36 9.29
N ASP A 228 -9.48 -22.95 10.52
CA ASP A 228 -10.29 -23.27 11.70
C ASP A 228 -11.69 -22.59 11.68
N HIS A 229 -11.88 -21.63 10.78
CA HIS A 229 -13.16 -20.95 10.59
C HIS A 229 -13.97 -21.50 9.40
N LEU A 230 -13.43 -22.45 8.65
CA LEU A 230 -14.16 -23.17 7.61
C LEU A 230 -14.96 -24.32 8.24
N ALA A 231 -16.15 -24.59 7.70
CA ALA A 231 -16.92 -25.76 8.10
C ALA A 231 -16.14 -27.05 7.78
N ALA A 232 -16.33 -28.09 8.59
CA ALA A 232 -15.57 -29.33 8.40
C ALA A 232 -15.85 -30.02 7.07
N ASP A 233 -17.04 -29.81 6.52
CA ASP A 233 -17.54 -30.34 5.25
C ASP A 233 -17.35 -29.34 4.09
N ASP A 234 -16.72 -28.19 4.31
CA ASP A 234 -16.42 -27.23 3.25
C ASP A 234 -15.33 -27.80 2.32
N PRO A 235 -15.60 -27.90 1.00
CA PRO A 235 -14.60 -28.40 0.03
C PRO A 235 -13.28 -27.61 0.06
N LEU A 236 -13.30 -26.35 0.47
CA LEU A 236 -12.08 -25.55 0.63
C LEU A 236 -11.17 -26.09 1.72
N ALA A 237 -11.74 -26.75 2.74
CA ALA A 237 -10.98 -27.30 3.84
C ALA A 237 -9.95 -28.34 3.36
N GLU A 238 -10.37 -29.27 2.50
CA GLU A 238 -9.49 -30.29 1.92
C GLU A 238 -8.35 -29.67 1.07
N VAL A 239 -8.69 -28.65 0.28
CA VAL A 239 -7.71 -27.95 -0.56
C VAL A 239 -6.67 -27.21 0.29
N VAL A 240 -7.12 -26.55 1.38
CA VAL A 240 -6.23 -25.86 2.32
C VAL A 240 -5.31 -26.83 3.04
N ASP A 241 -5.86 -27.99 3.48
CA ASP A 241 -5.09 -29.03 4.16
C ASP A 241 -4.03 -29.62 3.21
N ALA A 242 -4.36 -29.84 1.94
CA ALA A 242 -3.41 -30.28 0.91
C ALA A 242 -2.29 -29.27 0.69
N TRP A 243 -2.60 -27.97 0.64
CA TRP A 243 -1.58 -26.91 0.54
C TRP A 243 -0.73 -26.80 1.80
N THR A 244 -1.30 -27.01 2.97
CA THR A 244 -0.57 -27.02 4.25
C THR A 244 0.47 -28.11 4.27
N ALA A 245 0.11 -29.32 3.80
CA ALA A 245 1.04 -30.46 3.71
C ALA A 245 2.22 -30.21 2.77
N VAL A 246 1.99 -29.48 1.66
CA VAL A 246 3.02 -29.22 0.64
C VAL A 246 3.89 -28.00 0.97
N ARG A 247 3.39 -27.06 1.77
CA ARG A 247 4.10 -25.79 2.05
C ARG A 247 5.54 -25.95 2.52
N GLY A 248 5.80 -26.95 3.35
CA GLY A 248 7.14 -27.23 3.88
C GLY A 248 8.15 -27.71 2.82
N LEU A 249 7.66 -28.20 1.67
CA LEU A 249 8.48 -28.66 0.55
C LEU A 249 8.90 -27.51 -0.38
N LEU A 250 8.15 -26.42 -0.38
CA LEU A 250 8.40 -25.27 -1.27
C LEU A 250 9.69 -24.55 -0.88
N PRO A 251 10.49 -24.07 -1.87
CA PRO A 251 11.79 -23.43 -1.66
C PRO A 251 11.73 -22.11 -0.91
#